data_538820c6961c033bcf13aa163a373a71
#
_entry.id   538820c6961c033bcf13aa163a373a71
#
_cell.length_a   1.000
_cell.length_b   1.000
_cell.length_c   1.000
_cell.angle_alpha   90.00
_cell.angle_beta   90.00
_cell.angle_gamma   90.00
#
_symmetry.space_group_name_H-M   'P 1'
#
loop_
_entity.id
_entity.type
_entity.pdbx_description
1 polymer ?
#
loop_
_entity_poly.entity_id
_entity_poly.type
_entity_poly.pdbx_seq_one_letter_code
_entity_poly.pdbx_strand_id
1 'polypeptide(L)'
;MPADKKRNLVWIDLEMTGLDPDACFITEIATIVTDSELNVIAEGPSFVVHNTEAQLETLSDWSRDTFTKSGLIDKVRASEIDCTEAEEKTLAFIKEHCAQGSAPLCGNSIHTDRSFLYTRMRTLHDFLHYRNVDVSSFKEVLKRWYPKRYKPPRKAGKHEAMADIRESIEELRYYREAFLPPQADPTKPS
;
A
#
# COMPACT_ATOMS: atom_id res chain seq x y z
N MET A 1 -7.53 -16.81 -19.38
CA MET A 1 -8.87 -16.60 -18.75
C MET A 1 -8.97 -15.14 -18.36
N PRO A 2 -10.11 -14.46 -18.47
CA PRO A 2 -10.22 -13.11 -17.95
C PRO A 2 -9.92 -13.16 -16.44
N ALA A 3 -9.09 -12.24 -15.97
CA ALA A 3 -8.72 -12.14 -14.56
C ALA A 3 -9.99 -12.07 -13.70
N ASP A 4 -10.08 -12.91 -12.69
CA ASP A 4 -11.24 -12.89 -11.76
C ASP A 4 -11.13 -11.66 -10.86
N LYS A 5 -11.76 -10.57 -11.30
CA LYS A 5 -11.78 -9.28 -10.58
C LYS A 5 -12.19 -9.37 -9.10
N LYS A 6 -12.78 -10.51 -8.69
CA LYS A 6 -13.22 -10.74 -7.30
C LYS A 6 -12.11 -11.27 -6.38
N ARG A 7 -10.99 -11.73 -6.95
CA ARG A 7 -9.87 -12.29 -6.19
C ARG A 7 -8.62 -11.43 -6.20
N ASN A 8 -8.67 -10.30 -6.88
CA ASN A 8 -7.55 -9.38 -6.97
C ASN A 8 -7.28 -8.70 -5.62
N LEU A 9 -6.03 -8.30 -5.43
CA LEU A 9 -5.53 -7.59 -4.25
C LEU A 9 -5.16 -6.17 -4.66
N VAL A 10 -5.56 -5.19 -3.86
CA VAL A 10 -5.21 -3.77 -4.07
C VAL A 10 -4.14 -3.38 -3.07
N TRP A 11 -2.98 -3.04 -3.59
CA TRP A 11 -1.84 -2.54 -2.82
C TRP A 11 -1.82 -1.03 -2.91
N ILE A 12 -1.83 -0.38 -1.75
CA ILE A 12 -1.70 1.08 -1.65
C ILE A 12 -0.64 1.37 -0.60
N ASP A 13 0.16 2.38 -0.86
CA ASP A 13 1.08 2.97 0.10
C ASP A 13 0.93 4.48 0.05
N LEU A 14 0.91 5.09 1.21
CA LEU A 14 0.74 6.53 1.40
C LEU A 14 1.98 7.11 2.07
N GLU A 15 2.45 8.24 1.56
CA GLU A 15 3.31 9.12 2.34
C GLU A 15 2.45 10.21 3.00
N MET A 16 2.73 10.53 4.26
CA MET A 16 1.89 11.40 5.05
C MET A 16 2.73 12.36 5.89
N THR A 17 2.15 13.51 6.23
CA THR A 17 2.86 14.50 7.07
C THR A 17 3.11 14.01 8.50
N GLY A 18 2.37 12.99 8.96
CA GLY A 18 2.50 12.36 10.27
C GLY A 18 1.54 11.18 10.38
N LEU A 19 1.30 10.66 11.58
CA LEU A 19 0.54 9.43 11.79
C LEU A 19 -0.90 9.63 12.31
N ASP A 20 -1.29 10.86 12.65
CA ASP A 20 -2.63 11.20 13.08
C ASP A 20 -3.51 11.59 11.88
N PRO A 21 -4.48 10.75 11.45
CA PRO A 21 -5.28 11.03 10.26
C PRO A 21 -6.22 12.24 10.42
N ASP A 22 -6.50 12.66 11.66
CA ASP A 22 -7.34 13.84 11.91
C ASP A 22 -6.54 15.15 11.76
N ALA A 23 -5.25 15.13 12.12
CA ALA A 23 -4.37 16.30 12.11
C ALA A 23 -3.41 16.34 10.91
N CYS A 24 -3.12 15.19 10.27
CA CYS A 24 -2.11 15.05 9.21
C CYS A 24 -2.75 14.84 7.83
N PHE A 25 -1.90 14.93 6.79
CA PHE A 25 -2.34 14.97 5.40
C PHE A 25 -1.55 13.98 4.54
N ILE A 26 -2.20 13.48 3.48
CA ILE A 26 -1.56 12.63 2.47
C ILE A 26 -0.71 13.51 1.56
N THR A 27 0.54 13.12 1.34
CA THR A 27 1.51 13.80 0.46
C THR A 27 1.81 13.01 -0.81
N GLU A 28 1.68 11.67 -0.76
CA GLU A 28 1.80 10.81 -1.94
C GLU A 28 0.87 9.61 -1.77
N ILE A 29 0.32 9.10 -2.88
CA ILE A 29 -0.41 7.84 -2.97
C ILE A 29 0.07 7.07 -4.18
N ALA A 30 0.42 5.80 -4.02
CA ALA A 30 0.70 4.87 -5.10
C ALA A 30 -0.18 3.63 -5.02
N THR A 31 -0.42 2.97 -6.15
CA THR A 31 -1.31 1.81 -6.23
C THR A 31 -0.77 0.76 -7.19
N ILE A 32 -0.83 -0.51 -6.79
CA ILE A 32 -0.62 -1.68 -7.66
C ILE A 32 -1.79 -2.64 -7.46
N VAL A 33 -2.21 -3.33 -8.51
CA VAL A 33 -3.17 -4.45 -8.42
C VAL A 33 -2.45 -5.74 -8.78
N THR A 34 -2.60 -6.77 -7.92
CA THR A 34 -2.12 -8.12 -8.18
C THR A 34 -3.29 -9.10 -8.24
N ASP A 35 -3.04 -10.28 -8.82
CA ASP A 35 -3.89 -11.44 -8.60
C ASP A 35 -3.67 -12.05 -7.21
N SER A 36 -4.41 -13.13 -6.89
CA SER A 36 -4.27 -13.85 -5.62
C SER A 36 -2.92 -14.59 -5.47
N GLU A 37 -2.18 -14.74 -6.55
CA GLU A 37 -0.85 -15.38 -6.58
C GLU A 37 0.29 -14.36 -6.48
N LEU A 38 -0.04 -13.09 -6.25
CA LEU A 38 0.85 -11.94 -6.15
C LEU A 38 1.51 -11.54 -7.50
N ASN A 39 0.98 -12.01 -8.64
CA ASN A 39 1.42 -11.51 -9.93
C ASN A 39 0.83 -10.12 -10.18
N VAL A 40 1.68 -9.17 -10.58
CA VAL A 40 1.22 -7.82 -10.90
C VAL A 40 0.34 -7.87 -12.15
N ILE A 41 -0.93 -7.45 -12.00
CA ILE A 41 -1.89 -7.31 -13.10
C ILE A 41 -1.74 -5.94 -13.75
N ALA A 42 -1.64 -4.89 -12.92
CA ALA A 42 -1.49 -3.52 -13.37
C ALA A 42 -0.76 -2.69 -12.31
N GLU A 43 0.13 -1.83 -12.79
CA GLU A 43 0.70 -0.74 -12.00
C GLU A 43 -0.15 0.50 -12.24
N GLY A 44 -0.65 1.05 -11.16
CA GLY A 44 -1.52 2.20 -11.18
C GLY A 44 -0.79 3.52 -11.11
N PRO A 45 -1.55 4.59 -10.97
CA PRO A 45 -0.97 5.89 -10.82
C PRO A 45 -0.19 6.00 -9.50
N SER A 46 0.84 6.85 -9.50
CA SER A 46 1.45 7.44 -8.32
C SER A 46 1.23 8.94 -8.39
N PHE A 47 0.57 9.50 -7.39
CA PHE A 47 0.26 10.91 -7.32
C PHE A 47 0.94 11.55 -6.12
N VAL A 48 1.72 12.59 -6.37
CA VAL A 48 2.12 13.54 -5.33
C VAL A 48 0.95 14.51 -5.13
N VAL A 49 0.46 14.59 -3.90
CA VAL A 49 -0.72 15.39 -3.53
C VAL A 49 -0.27 16.76 -3.07
N HIS A 50 -0.86 17.80 -3.65
CA HIS A 50 -0.62 19.17 -3.24
C HIS A 50 -1.04 19.39 -1.78
N ASN A 51 -0.17 20.01 -0.99
CA ASN A 51 -0.45 20.45 0.36
C ASN A 51 -0.04 21.91 0.52
N THR A 52 -0.85 22.68 1.23
CA THR A 52 -0.53 24.07 1.59
C THR A 52 0.62 24.14 2.59
N GLU A 53 1.27 25.29 2.74
CA GLU A 53 2.33 25.46 3.76
C GLU A 53 1.80 25.16 5.17
N ALA A 54 0.57 25.57 5.50
CA ALA A 54 -0.04 25.25 6.79
C ALA A 54 -0.21 23.73 7.01
N GLN A 55 -0.50 22.97 5.97
CA GLN A 55 -0.56 21.50 6.03
C GLN A 55 0.84 20.89 6.16
N LEU A 56 1.84 21.46 5.49
CA LEU A 56 3.24 21.03 5.61
C LEU A 56 3.86 21.36 6.99
N GLU A 57 3.29 22.30 7.75
CA GLU A 57 3.69 22.54 9.14
C GLU A 57 3.39 21.35 10.05
N THR A 58 2.44 20.47 9.69
CA THR A 58 2.13 19.25 10.45
C THR A 58 3.16 18.13 10.26
N LEU A 59 4.18 18.32 9.39
CA LEU A 59 5.26 17.34 9.21
C LEU A 59 5.95 17.05 10.54
N SER A 60 5.99 15.78 10.93
CA SER A 60 6.83 15.31 12.02
C SER A 60 8.32 15.60 11.69
N ASP A 61 9.17 15.68 12.71
CA ASP A 61 10.61 15.89 12.49
C ASP A 61 11.20 14.83 11.57
N TRP A 62 10.80 13.57 11.75
CA TRP A 62 11.23 12.47 10.91
C TRP A 62 10.75 12.58 9.45
N SER A 63 9.46 12.88 9.25
CA SER A 63 8.90 13.08 7.91
C SER A 63 9.54 14.25 7.21
N ARG A 64 9.78 15.35 7.93
CA ARG A 64 10.44 16.55 7.39
C ARG A 64 11.86 16.26 6.90
N ASP A 65 12.66 15.55 7.71
CA ASP A 65 14.02 15.16 7.34
C ASP A 65 14.01 14.21 6.12
N THR A 66 13.17 13.20 6.15
CA THR A 66 13.05 12.19 5.08
C THR A 66 12.57 12.81 3.78
N PHE A 67 11.50 13.61 3.82
CA PHE A 67 10.90 14.21 2.61
C PHE A 67 11.77 15.34 2.04
N THR A 68 12.55 16.02 2.87
CA THR A 68 13.57 16.98 2.38
C THR A 68 14.66 16.24 1.61
N LYS A 69 15.17 15.12 2.14
CA LYS A 69 16.22 14.32 1.49
C LYS A 69 15.75 13.68 0.17
N SER A 70 14.51 13.22 0.09
CA SER A 70 13.93 12.65 -1.13
C SER A 70 13.45 13.70 -2.12
N GLY A 71 13.38 14.99 -1.73
CA GLY A 71 12.82 16.06 -2.55
C GLY A 71 11.29 16.02 -2.65
N LEU A 72 10.61 15.21 -1.80
CA LEU A 72 9.14 15.10 -1.84
C LEU A 72 8.46 16.41 -1.47
N ILE A 73 9.01 17.20 -0.52
CA ILE A 73 8.41 18.49 -0.14
C ILE A 73 8.29 19.42 -1.34
N ASP A 74 9.33 19.53 -2.16
CA ASP A 74 9.29 20.38 -3.35
C ASP A 74 8.30 19.88 -4.40
N LYS A 75 8.21 18.56 -4.56
CA LYS A 75 7.20 17.94 -5.44
C LYS A 75 5.78 18.21 -4.94
N VAL A 76 5.53 18.12 -3.63
CA VAL A 76 4.23 18.42 -2.99
C VAL A 76 3.81 19.87 -3.23
N ARG A 77 4.73 20.82 -3.08
CA ARG A 77 4.49 22.24 -3.35
C ARG A 77 4.18 22.52 -4.82
N ALA A 78 4.88 21.83 -5.72
CA ALA A 78 4.75 22.00 -7.16
C ALA A 78 3.56 21.22 -7.75
N SER A 79 2.97 20.29 -7.00
CA SER A 79 1.86 19.49 -7.49
C SER A 79 0.60 20.34 -7.64
N GLU A 80 -0.15 20.08 -8.71
CA GLU A 80 -1.47 20.67 -8.97
C GLU A 80 -2.61 19.71 -8.61
N ILE A 81 -2.28 18.45 -8.23
CA ILE A 81 -3.25 17.40 -7.90
C ILE A 81 -3.61 17.52 -6.42
N ASP A 82 -4.86 17.80 -6.13
CA ASP A 82 -5.37 17.78 -4.76
C ASP A 82 -5.76 16.36 -4.31
N CYS A 83 -6.12 16.21 -3.02
CA CYS A 83 -6.47 14.93 -2.42
C CYS A 83 -7.71 14.30 -3.07
N THR A 84 -8.68 15.10 -3.50
CA THR A 84 -9.91 14.64 -4.13
C THR A 84 -9.65 14.11 -5.53
N GLU A 85 -8.86 14.83 -6.31
CA GLU A 85 -8.47 14.39 -7.66
C GLU A 85 -7.61 13.12 -7.62
N ALA A 86 -6.68 13.02 -6.66
CA ALA A 86 -5.89 11.81 -6.44
C ALA A 86 -6.77 10.61 -6.06
N GLU A 87 -7.79 10.80 -5.19
CA GLU A 87 -8.78 9.79 -4.85
C GLU A 87 -9.54 9.31 -6.09
N GLU A 88 -10.12 10.25 -6.86
CA GLU A 88 -10.93 9.93 -8.04
C GLU A 88 -10.15 9.14 -9.08
N LYS A 89 -8.93 9.57 -9.40
CA LYS A 89 -8.07 8.90 -10.38
C LYS A 89 -7.62 7.52 -9.90
N THR A 90 -7.25 7.39 -8.63
CA THR A 90 -6.89 6.12 -8.02
C THR A 90 -8.07 5.14 -8.03
N LEU A 91 -9.25 5.62 -7.64
CA LEU A 91 -10.48 4.82 -7.65
C LEU A 91 -10.88 4.40 -9.06
N ALA A 92 -10.75 5.28 -10.06
CA ALA A 92 -11.03 4.95 -11.47
C ALA A 92 -10.13 3.77 -11.92
N PHE A 93 -8.84 3.83 -11.65
CA PHE A 93 -7.90 2.76 -11.95
C PHE A 93 -8.31 1.44 -11.25
N ILE A 94 -8.62 1.47 -9.95
CA ILE A 94 -8.99 0.26 -9.21
C ILE A 94 -10.27 -0.38 -9.78
N LYS A 95 -11.27 0.41 -10.18
CA LYS A 95 -12.53 -0.07 -10.79
C LYS A 95 -12.31 -0.84 -12.09
N GLU A 96 -11.25 -0.56 -12.83
CA GLU A 96 -10.92 -1.32 -14.06
C GLU A 96 -10.52 -2.77 -13.73
N HIS A 97 -9.96 -3.01 -12.54
CA HIS A 97 -9.34 -4.28 -12.15
C HIS A 97 -10.06 -5.02 -11.04
N CYS A 98 -10.89 -4.36 -10.25
CA CYS A 98 -11.57 -4.93 -9.08
C CYS A 98 -13.05 -4.62 -9.08
N ALA A 99 -13.85 -5.55 -8.52
CA ALA A 99 -15.26 -5.27 -8.21
C ALA A 99 -15.39 -4.58 -6.85
N GLN A 100 -16.41 -3.76 -6.68
CA GLN A 100 -16.68 -3.10 -5.41
C GLN A 100 -16.81 -4.11 -4.26
N GLY A 101 -16.18 -3.84 -3.14
CA GLY A 101 -16.22 -4.64 -1.93
C GLY A 101 -15.48 -5.99 -2.03
N SER A 102 -14.75 -6.25 -3.11
CA SER A 102 -14.09 -7.55 -3.32
C SER A 102 -12.62 -7.58 -2.93
N ALA A 103 -11.88 -6.52 -3.22
CA ALA A 103 -10.43 -6.48 -3.05
C ALA A 103 -10.04 -5.90 -1.68
N PRO A 104 -9.29 -6.65 -0.85
CA PRO A 104 -8.74 -6.12 0.39
C PRO A 104 -7.65 -5.10 0.10
N LEU A 105 -7.47 -4.16 1.02
CA LEU A 105 -6.32 -3.26 1.04
C LEU A 105 -5.10 -4.01 1.56
N CYS A 106 -3.97 -3.93 0.85
CA CYS A 106 -2.74 -4.67 1.12
C CYS A 106 -1.55 -3.72 1.29
N GLY A 107 -0.64 -4.05 2.21
CA GLY A 107 0.60 -3.31 2.43
C GLY A 107 1.25 -3.67 3.76
N ASN A 108 2.33 -2.97 4.12
CA ASN A 108 2.96 -3.08 5.43
C ASN A 108 2.35 -2.07 6.41
N SER A 109 1.97 -2.52 7.61
CA SER A 109 1.28 -1.69 8.63
C SER A 109 0.06 -0.95 8.08
N ILE A 110 -0.61 -1.58 7.17
CA ILE A 110 -1.65 -1.03 6.28
C ILE A 110 -2.85 -0.43 7.03
N HIS A 111 -2.98 -0.71 8.32
CA HIS A 111 -3.99 -0.08 9.16
C HIS A 111 -3.83 1.44 9.25
N THR A 112 -2.59 1.94 9.19
CA THR A 112 -2.30 3.38 9.17
C THR A 112 -2.84 4.01 7.89
N ASP A 113 -2.45 3.47 6.73
CA ASP A 113 -2.97 3.94 5.43
C ASP A 113 -4.49 3.85 5.37
N ARG A 114 -5.05 2.75 5.88
CA ARG A 114 -6.51 2.56 5.98
C ARG A 114 -7.19 3.68 6.76
N SER A 115 -6.59 4.14 7.84
CA SER A 115 -7.14 5.24 8.65
C SER A 115 -7.14 6.57 7.91
N PHE A 116 -6.08 6.84 7.14
CA PHE A 116 -6.00 8.01 6.26
C PHE A 116 -7.00 7.93 5.11
N LEU A 117 -7.14 6.79 4.45
CA LEU A 117 -8.18 6.60 3.43
C LEU A 117 -9.58 6.83 4.01
N TYR A 118 -9.86 6.32 5.22
CA TYR A 118 -11.15 6.54 5.89
C TYR A 118 -11.45 8.01 6.12
N THR A 119 -10.44 8.79 6.52
CA THR A 119 -10.60 10.21 6.90
C THR A 119 -10.50 11.15 5.70
N ARG A 120 -9.64 10.87 4.71
CA ARG A 120 -9.26 11.78 3.64
C ARG A 120 -9.72 11.36 2.25
N MET A 121 -9.95 10.04 2.01
CA MET A 121 -10.33 9.44 0.73
C MET A 121 -11.48 8.44 0.93
N ARG A 122 -12.60 8.94 1.41
CA ARG A 122 -13.71 8.11 1.88
C ARG A 122 -14.34 7.24 0.80
N THR A 123 -14.43 7.74 -0.42
CA THR A 123 -15.03 7.01 -1.54
C THR A 123 -14.17 5.82 -1.95
N LEU A 124 -12.85 6.02 -1.99
CA LEU A 124 -11.89 4.96 -2.22
C LEU A 124 -11.92 3.92 -1.09
N HIS A 125 -11.91 4.38 0.16
CA HIS A 125 -12.03 3.50 1.32
C HIS A 125 -13.25 2.60 1.24
N ASP A 126 -14.43 3.15 0.95
CA ASP A 126 -15.71 2.43 0.94
C ASP A 126 -15.88 1.52 -0.30
N PHE A 127 -15.08 1.72 -1.34
CA PHE A 127 -15.01 0.82 -2.50
C PHE A 127 -14.27 -0.48 -2.19
N LEU A 128 -13.25 -0.43 -1.31
CA LEU A 128 -12.44 -1.59 -0.96
C LEU A 128 -13.18 -2.57 -0.03
N HIS A 129 -12.72 -3.81 0.01
CA HIS A 129 -13.20 -4.76 1.01
C HIS A 129 -12.81 -4.28 2.42
N TYR A 130 -13.65 -4.56 3.42
CA TYR A 130 -13.42 -4.11 4.81
C TYR A 130 -12.18 -4.74 5.49
N ARG A 131 -11.72 -5.89 5.00
CA ARG A 131 -10.53 -6.58 5.52
C ARG A 131 -9.25 -6.06 4.87
N ASN A 132 -8.14 -6.25 5.58
CA ASN A 132 -6.80 -5.94 5.10
C ASN A 132 -5.98 -7.22 4.91
N VAL A 133 -4.96 -7.14 4.04
CA VAL A 133 -3.81 -8.04 4.04
C VAL A 133 -2.61 -7.25 4.53
N ASP A 134 -2.32 -7.36 5.82
CA ASP A 134 -1.19 -6.65 6.44
C ASP A 134 0.04 -7.57 6.47
N VAL A 135 1.03 -7.23 5.65
CA VAL A 135 2.29 -7.96 5.53
C VAL A 135 3.09 -7.92 6.83
N SER A 136 2.98 -6.82 7.59
CA SER A 136 3.64 -6.69 8.90
C SER A 136 3.12 -7.69 9.93
N SER A 137 1.87 -8.14 9.82
CA SER A 137 1.33 -9.20 10.68
C SER A 137 2.04 -10.53 10.44
N PHE A 138 2.26 -10.90 9.17
CA PHE A 138 3.07 -12.09 8.84
C PHE A 138 4.49 -11.97 9.36
N LYS A 139 5.13 -10.82 9.14
CA LYS A 139 6.46 -10.49 9.64
C LYS A 139 6.58 -10.77 11.14
N GLU A 140 5.66 -10.21 11.92
CA GLU A 140 5.70 -10.29 13.38
C GLU A 140 5.51 -11.72 13.92
N VAL A 141 4.62 -12.52 13.32
CA VAL A 141 4.42 -13.90 13.75
C VAL A 141 5.55 -14.82 13.28
N LEU A 142 5.98 -14.69 12.02
CA LEU A 142 7.05 -15.54 11.48
C LEU A 142 8.40 -15.31 12.16
N LYS A 143 8.74 -14.07 12.50
CA LYS A 143 9.93 -13.71 13.27
C LYS A 143 9.94 -14.39 14.65
N ARG A 144 8.77 -14.55 15.28
CA ARG A 144 8.64 -15.20 16.61
C ARG A 144 8.61 -16.73 16.52
N TRP A 145 7.89 -17.26 15.53
CA TRP A 145 7.72 -18.71 15.39
C TRP A 145 8.95 -19.39 14.76
N TYR A 146 9.65 -18.69 13.86
CA TYR A 146 10.76 -19.23 13.09
C TYR A 146 12.04 -18.36 13.15
N PRO A 147 12.52 -17.96 14.34
CA PRO A 147 13.59 -16.96 14.46
C PRO A 147 14.89 -17.34 13.73
N LYS A 148 15.19 -18.64 13.62
CA LYS A 148 16.39 -19.13 12.92
C LYS A 148 16.24 -19.15 11.39
N ARG A 149 15.01 -19.32 10.89
CA ARG A 149 14.68 -19.40 9.47
C ARG A 149 14.31 -18.04 8.87
N TYR A 150 13.92 -17.09 9.71
CA TYR A 150 13.49 -15.79 9.31
C TYR A 150 14.66 -14.95 8.76
N LYS A 151 14.70 -14.80 7.44
CA LYS A 151 15.73 -14.02 6.71
C LYS A 151 15.05 -13.23 5.60
N PRO A 152 14.31 -12.16 5.93
CA PRO A 152 13.57 -11.39 4.92
C PRO A 152 14.53 -10.70 3.97
N PRO A 153 14.06 -10.39 2.73
CA PRO A 153 14.83 -9.59 1.81
C PRO A 153 15.16 -8.22 2.42
N ARG A 154 16.31 -7.66 2.05
CA ARG A 154 16.69 -6.32 2.47
C ARG A 154 15.86 -5.31 1.71
N LYS A 155 15.26 -4.37 2.42
CA LYS A 155 14.55 -3.23 1.84
C LYS A 155 15.55 -2.14 1.46
N ALA A 156 15.33 -1.48 0.33
CA ALA A 156 16.16 -0.35 -0.10
C ALA A 156 15.90 0.91 0.73
N GLY A 157 14.72 1.02 1.35
CA GLY A 157 14.35 2.13 2.23
C GLY A 157 14.32 3.48 1.51
N LYS A 158 13.82 3.48 0.27
CA LYS A 158 13.79 4.70 -0.55
C LYS A 158 12.72 5.69 -0.11
N HIS A 159 11.71 5.25 0.66
CA HIS A 159 10.54 6.04 1.04
C HIS A 159 9.90 6.74 -0.18
N GLU A 160 9.65 5.95 -1.20
CA GLU A 160 8.86 6.28 -2.39
C GLU A 160 7.70 5.29 -2.43
N ALA A 161 6.47 5.76 -2.38
CA ALA A 161 5.29 4.92 -2.19
C ALA A 161 5.22 3.74 -3.19
N MET A 162 5.54 3.95 -4.47
CA MET A 162 5.54 2.87 -5.47
C MET A 162 6.64 1.81 -5.22
N ALA A 163 7.81 2.21 -4.74
CA ALA A 163 8.89 1.29 -4.40
C ALA A 163 8.53 0.46 -3.16
N ASP A 164 7.92 1.09 -2.15
CA ASP A 164 7.52 0.44 -0.91
C ASP A 164 6.39 -0.57 -1.13
N ILE A 165 5.47 -0.33 -2.08
CA ILE A 165 4.49 -1.33 -2.53
C ILE A 165 5.19 -2.56 -3.12
N ARG A 166 6.12 -2.37 -4.05
CA ARG A 166 6.83 -3.50 -4.68
C ARG A 166 7.60 -4.32 -3.64
N GLU A 167 8.27 -3.65 -2.71
CA GLU A 167 8.95 -4.32 -1.59
C GLU A 167 7.98 -5.10 -0.71
N SER A 168 6.78 -4.58 -0.47
CA SER A 168 5.73 -5.25 0.33
C SER A 168 5.20 -6.51 -0.37
N ILE A 169 5.01 -6.47 -1.69
CA ILE A 169 4.61 -7.63 -2.50
C ILE A 169 5.71 -8.71 -2.45
N GLU A 170 6.97 -8.34 -2.67
CA GLU A 170 8.10 -9.27 -2.61
C GLU A 170 8.29 -9.86 -1.20
N GLU A 171 8.07 -9.07 -0.15
CA GLU A 171 8.13 -9.53 1.23
C GLU A 171 7.04 -10.58 1.50
N LEU A 172 5.80 -10.36 1.05
CA LEU A 172 4.72 -11.35 1.20
C LEU A 172 4.97 -12.61 0.37
N ARG A 173 5.53 -12.46 -0.85
CA ARG A 173 5.93 -13.59 -1.71
C ARG A 173 7.00 -14.44 -1.02
N TYR A 174 8.01 -13.81 -0.44
CA TYR A 174 9.02 -14.51 0.36
C TYR A 174 8.40 -15.27 1.54
N TYR A 175 7.44 -14.68 2.27
CA TYR A 175 6.79 -15.39 3.38
C TYR A 175 6.00 -16.60 2.91
N ARG A 176 5.29 -16.47 1.79
CA ARG A 176 4.55 -17.57 1.17
C ARG A 176 5.49 -18.72 0.79
N GLU A 177 6.57 -18.44 0.10
CA GLU A 177 7.51 -19.46 -0.38
C GLU A 177 8.32 -20.10 0.75
N ALA A 178 8.76 -19.31 1.71
CA ALA A 178 9.64 -19.77 2.77
C ALA A 178 8.92 -20.50 3.90
N PHE A 179 7.66 -20.16 4.21
CA PHE A 179 7.00 -20.60 5.44
C PHE A 179 5.65 -21.29 5.24
N LEU A 180 4.95 -21.04 4.14
CA LEU A 180 3.67 -21.70 3.87
C LEU A 180 3.92 -22.97 3.05
N PRO A 181 3.19 -24.09 3.33
CA PRO A 181 3.31 -25.28 2.51
C PRO A 181 2.87 -24.98 1.07
N PRO A 182 3.51 -25.63 0.07
CA PRO A 182 3.01 -25.55 -1.30
C PRO A 182 1.55 -25.99 -1.33
N GLN A 183 0.76 -25.37 -2.19
CA GLN A 183 -0.62 -25.81 -2.40
C GLN A 183 -0.62 -27.28 -2.80
N ALA A 184 -1.41 -28.09 -2.11
CA ALA A 184 -1.59 -29.47 -2.50
C ALA A 184 -2.15 -29.51 -3.92
N ASP A 185 -1.52 -30.30 -4.79
CA ASP A 185 -2.05 -30.55 -6.14
C ASP A 185 -3.41 -31.26 -5.99
N PRO A 186 -4.51 -30.62 -6.38
CA PRO A 186 -5.84 -31.21 -6.21
C PRO A 186 -6.04 -32.51 -7.02
N THR A 187 -5.09 -32.84 -7.92
CA THR A 187 -5.11 -34.06 -8.73
C THR A 187 -4.31 -35.20 -8.12
N LYS A 188 -3.55 -34.96 -7.03
CA LYS A 188 -2.79 -36.00 -6.33
C LYS A 188 -3.51 -36.43 -5.07
N PRO A 189 -3.75 -37.75 -4.88
CA PRO A 189 -4.28 -38.26 -3.63
C PRO A 189 -3.29 -37.99 -2.47
N SER A 190 -3.85 -37.64 -1.31
CA SER A 190 -3.13 -37.38 -0.04
C SER A 190 -2.41 -38.63 0.45
#